data_8a0c1f6e24c5b0e538dd78c4183a55ff
#
_entry.id   8a0c1f6e24c5b0e538dd78c4183a55ff
#
_cell.length_a   1.000
_cell.length_b   1.000
_cell.length_c   1.000
_cell.angle_alpha   90.00
_cell.angle_beta   90.00
_cell.angle_gamma   90.00
#
_symmetry.space_group_name_H-M   'P 1'
#
loop_
_entity.id
_entity.type
_entity.pdbx_description
1 polymer ?
#
loop_
_entity_poly.entity_id
_entity_poly.type
_entity_poly.pdbx_seq_one_letter_code
_entity_poly.pdbx_strand_id
1 'polypeptide(L)'
;MDSREINFDYLKYLPEIYANYIYFMQDTSKQYDAVIEGCRGLFLNKMKDYGCAWRILRLPSLTDQIFIKAQRIRQLQESEVRKVEEDEQSEFIGIINYSVMALIQLDKGIADQPDLNPEEAIALYDEKIQETKDLMMNKNHDYGEAWRDMRISSLTDLIIQKLLRVKQIEDNKGKTLVSEGIAANYQDMINYAVFAMIHFSEAEEKPVAK
;
A
#
# COMPACT_ATOMS: atom_id res chain seq x y z
N MET A 1 -42.88 2.56 33.38
CA MET A 1 -41.79 1.64 33.01
C MET A 1 -42.01 1.29 31.56
N ASP A 2 -41.32 2.01 30.68
CA ASP A 2 -41.49 1.91 29.24
C ASP A 2 -40.53 0.82 28.70
N SER A 3 -41.13 -0.32 28.38
CA SER A 3 -40.40 -1.42 27.74
C SER A 3 -40.20 -1.05 26.26
N ARG A 4 -39.06 -0.50 25.93
CA ARG A 4 -38.66 -0.34 24.53
C ARG A 4 -38.54 -1.71 23.88
N GLU A 5 -39.50 -2.04 23.06
CA GLU A 5 -39.42 -3.19 22.15
C GLU A 5 -38.22 -3.00 21.25
N ILE A 6 -37.19 -3.81 21.42
CA ILE A 6 -36.06 -3.90 20.51
C ILE A 6 -36.61 -4.50 19.21
N ASN A 7 -36.68 -3.71 18.18
CA ASN A 7 -37.12 -4.15 16.86
C ASN A 7 -36.11 -5.12 16.26
N PHE A 8 -36.40 -6.42 16.26
CA PHE A 8 -35.56 -7.49 15.69
C PHE A 8 -35.68 -7.62 14.15
N ASP A 9 -36.34 -6.69 13.47
CA ASP A 9 -36.52 -6.73 12.01
C ASP A 9 -35.20 -6.68 11.20
N TYR A 10 -34.10 -6.28 11.84
CA TYR A 10 -32.76 -6.29 11.23
C TYR A 10 -32.22 -7.71 10.97
N LEU A 11 -32.65 -8.70 11.73
CA LEU A 11 -32.12 -10.07 11.63
C LEU A 11 -32.44 -10.75 10.31
N LYS A 12 -33.52 -10.36 9.65
CA LYS A 12 -33.90 -10.92 8.33
C LYS A 12 -32.99 -10.47 7.17
N TYR A 13 -32.29 -9.34 7.34
CA TYR A 13 -31.39 -8.79 6.31
C TYR A 13 -29.92 -9.19 6.55
N LEU A 14 -29.61 -9.79 7.69
CA LEU A 14 -28.25 -10.22 8.01
C LEU A 14 -27.63 -11.13 6.93
N PRO A 15 -28.35 -12.12 6.35
CA PRO A 15 -27.77 -12.97 5.32
C PRO A 15 -27.40 -12.19 4.04
N GLU A 16 -28.22 -11.23 3.62
CA GLU A 16 -27.96 -10.40 2.45
C GLU A 16 -26.83 -9.41 2.70
N ILE A 17 -26.78 -8.80 3.89
CA ILE A 17 -25.68 -7.92 4.31
C ILE A 17 -24.39 -8.70 4.36
N TYR A 18 -24.38 -9.91 4.93
CA TYR A 18 -23.20 -10.78 4.96
C TYR A 18 -22.79 -11.25 3.56
N ALA A 19 -23.74 -11.63 2.71
CA ALA A 19 -23.45 -12.04 1.34
C ALA A 19 -22.85 -10.88 0.52
N ASN A 20 -23.40 -9.67 0.64
CA ASN A 20 -22.83 -8.48 0.01
C ASN A 20 -21.45 -8.14 0.56
N TYR A 21 -21.25 -8.21 1.89
CA TYR A 21 -19.97 -7.99 2.54
C TYR A 21 -18.91 -8.98 2.04
N ILE A 22 -19.23 -10.28 1.98
CA ILE A 22 -18.33 -11.31 1.44
C ILE A 22 -18.01 -11.05 -0.05
N TYR A 23 -19.01 -10.64 -0.84
CA TYR A 23 -18.82 -10.31 -2.24
C TYR A 23 -17.85 -9.12 -2.41
N PHE A 24 -18.05 -8.03 -1.66
CA PHE A 24 -17.15 -6.86 -1.68
C PHE A 24 -15.72 -7.23 -1.24
N MET A 25 -15.58 -8.00 -0.16
CA MET A 25 -14.26 -8.44 0.31
C MET A 25 -13.53 -9.33 -0.71
N GLN A 26 -14.25 -10.17 -1.45
CA GLN A 26 -13.67 -10.97 -2.54
C GLN A 26 -13.23 -10.09 -3.71
N ASP A 27 -13.95 -9.00 -3.98
CA ASP A 27 -13.60 -8.06 -5.04
C ASP A 27 -12.34 -7.28 -4.69
N THR A 28 -12.25 -6.72 -3.48
CA THR A 28 -11.03 -6.05 -2.98
C THR A 28 -9.80 -6.96 -3.03
N SER A 29 -9.94 -8.23 -2.66
CA SER A 29 -8.82 -9.18 -2.74
C SER A 29 -8.33 -9.36 -4.18
N LYS A 30 -9.23 -9.45 -5.15
CA LYS A 30 -8.89 -9.58 -6.58
C LYS A 30 -8.29 -8.29 -7.15
N GLN A 31 -8.88 -7.14 -6.79
CA GLN A 31 -8.37 -5.83 -7.19
C GLN A 31 -6.95 -5.60 -6.65
N TYR A 32 -6.73 -5.97 -5.38
CA TYR A 32 -5.40 -5.93 -4.75
C TYR A 32 -4.39 -6.76 -5.54
N ASP A 33 -4.74 -8.02 -5.86
CA ASP A 33 -3.86 -8.92 -6.61
C ASP A 33 -3.53 -8.37 -8.00
N ALA A 34 -4.49 -7.80 -8.70
CA ALA A 34 -4.29 -7.20 -10.02
C ALA A 34 -3.29 -6.02 -9.97
N VAL A 35 -3.40 -5.13 -8.97
CA VAL A 35 -2.44 -4.04 -8.76
C VAL A 35 -1.04 -4.59 -8.48
N ILE A 36 -0.95 -5.58 -7.59
CA ILE A 36 0.34 -6.17 -7.20
C ILE A 36 0.98 -6.91 -8.37
N GLU A 37 0.23 -7.57 -9.23
CA GLU A 37 0.77 -8.22 -10.44
C GLU A 37 1.51 -7.22 -11.34
N GLY A 38 0.95 -6.03 -11.55
CA GLY A 38 1.59 -4.95 -12.29
C GLY A 38 2.89 -4.47 -11.60
N CYS A 39 2.85 -4.25 -10.29
CA CYS A 39 4.01 -3.84 -9.50
C CYS A 39 5.13 -4.88 -9.53
N ARG A 40 4.76 -6.16 -9.37
CA ARG A 40 5.65 -7.32 -9.42
C ARG A 40 6.31 -7.48 -10.79
N GLY A 41 5.53 -7.30 -11.86
CA GLY A 41 6.04 -7.33 -13.23
C GLY A 41 7.12 -6.28 -13.47
N LEU A 42 6.89 -5.04 -13.02
CA LEU A 42 7.89 -3.98 -13.10
C LEU A 42 9.13 -4.29 -12.25
N PHE A 43 8.95 -4.80 -11.03
CA PHE A 43 10.05 -5.19 -10.15
C PHE A 43 10.93 -6.26 -10.80
N LEU A 44 10.34 -7.32 -11.38
CA LEU A 44 11.04 -8.36 -12.13
C LEU A 44 11.82 -7.82 -13.32
N ASN A 45 11.22 -6.93 -14.12
CA ASN A 45 11.89 -6.37 -15.29
C ASN A 45 13.11 -5.54 -14.89
N LYS A 46 12.98 -4.74 -13.84
CA LYS A 46 14.12 -4.00 -13.30
C LYS A 46 15.24 -4.90 -12.79
N MET A 47 14.91 -6.03 -12.17
CA MET A 47 15.93 -7.01 -11.76
C MET A 47 16.65 -7.67 -12.94
N LYS A 48 15.97 -7.84 -14.10
CA LYS A 48 16.65 -8.33 -15.32
C LYS A 48 17.67 -7.34 -15.85
N ASP A 49 17.42 -6.02 -15.68
CA ASP A 49 18.31 -4.97 -16.18
C ASP A 49 19.56 -4.80 -15.31
N TYR A 50 19.42 -4.80 -13.99
CA TYR A 50 20.51 -4.45 -13.06
C TYR A 50 20.55 -5.28 -11.76
N GLY A 51 19.87 -6.43 -11.74
CA GLY A 51 19.87 -7.35 -10.59
C GLY A 51 19.28 -6.72 -9.33
N CYS A 52 19.70 -7.22 -8.18
CA CYS A 52 19.25 -6.76 -6.87
C CYS A 52 20.15 -5.65 -6.29
N ALA A 53 20.56 -4.66 -7.12
CA ALA A 53 21.45 -3.58 -6.69
C ALA A 53 20.94 -2.79 -5.49
N TRP A 54 19.61 -2.77 -5.26
CA TRP A 54 18.97 -2.13 -4.10
C TRP A 54 19.37 -2.74 -2.74
N ARG A 55 19.93 -3.97 -2.72
CA ARG A 55 20.36 -4.65 -1.50
C ARG A 55 21.45 -3.93 -0.71
N ILE A 56 22.24 -3.09 -1.37
CA ILE A 56 23.27 -2.24 -0.72
C ILE A 56 22.70 -0.98 -0.07
N LEU A 57 21.42 -0.68 -0.29
CA LEU A 57 20.82 0.55 0.23
C LEU A 57 20.52 0.42 1.73
N ARG A 58 20.91 1.45 2.46
CA ARG A 58 20.48 1.63 3.85
C ARG A 58 18.99 1.92 3.90
N LEU A 59 18.34 1.52 4.98
CA LEU A 59 16.90 1.73 5.17
C LEU A 59 16.47 3.19 4.97
N PRO A 60 17.17 4.22 5.55
CA PRO A 60 16.83 5.62 5.29
C PRO A 60 16.90 6.02 3.81
N SER A 61 17.75 5.36 3.01
CA SER A 61 17.80 5.63 1.56
C SER A 61 16.54 5.15 0.84
N LEU A 62 15.97 4.01 1.25
CA LEU A 62 14.69 3.52 0.73
C LEU A 62 13.53 4.42 1.20
N THR A 63 13.52 4.82 2.48
CA THR A 63 12.57 5.80 3.02
C THR A 63 12.57 7.09 2.20
N ASP A 64 13.74 7.63 1.85
CA ASP A 64 13.85 8.84 1.06
C ASP A 64 13.39 8.65 -0.40
N GLN A 65 13.58 7.48 -1.00
CA GLN A 65 13.04 7.17 -2.32
C GLN A 65 11.50 7.18 -2.30
N ILE A 66 10.87 6.60 -1.28
CA ILE A 66 9.42 6.62 -1.11
C ILE A 66 8.95 8.07 -0.88
N PHE A 67 9.68 8.83 -0.06
CA PHE A 67 9.34 10.22 0.27
C PHE A 67 9.32 11.12 -0.98
N ILE A 68 10.33 11.01 -1.85
CA ILE A 68 10.39 11.78 -3.11
C ILE A 68 9.16 11.49 -3.97
N LYS A 69 8.75 10.23 -4.09
CA LYS A 69 7.58 9.82 -4.87
C LYS A 69 6.28 10.35 -4.29
N ALA A 70 6.09 10.21 -2.98
CA ALA A 70 4.90 10.72 -2.30
C ALA A 70 4.78 12.26 -2.42
N GLN A 71 5.90 12.99 -2.28
CA GLN A 71 5.92 14.44 -2.48
C GLN A 71 5.61 14.83 -3.94
N ARG A 72 6.08 14.04 -4.90
CA ARG A 72 5.77 14.29 -6.31
C ARG A 72 4.29 14.08 -6.61
N ILE A 73 3.66 12.99 -6.10
CA ILE A 73 2.22 12.78 -6.22
C ILE A 73 1.46 13.99 -5.67
N ARG A 74 1.79 14.43 -4.46
CA ARG A 74 1.15 15.58 -3.83
C ARG A 74 1.28 16.84 -4.70
N GLN A 75 2.47 17.09 -5.24
CA GLN A 75 2.69 18.24 -6.12
C GLN A 75 1.89 18.14 -7.43
N LEU A 76 1.74 16.93 -8.00
CA LEU A 76 0.90 16.69 -9.19
C LEU A 76 -0.59 16.93 -8.90
N GLN A 77 -1.05 16.58 -7.69
CA GLN A 77 -2.43 16.80 -7.24
C GLN A 77 -2.75 18.26 -6.97
N GLU A 78 -1.76 19.07 -6.58
CA GLU A 78 -1.90 20.51 -6.28
C GLU A 78 -1.63 21.41 -7.50
N SER A 79 -1.00 20.91 -8.56
CA SER A 79 -0.53 21.70 -9.70
C SER A 79 -1.47 21.61 -10.90
N GLU A 80 -1.81 22.76 -11.48
CA GLU A 80 -2.54 22.84 -12.75
C GLU A 80 -1.64 22.56 -13.98
N VAL A 81 -0.30 22.66 -13.83
CA VAL A 81 0.66 22.55 -14.94
C VAL A 81 1.61 21.38 -14.72
N ARG A 82 1.52 20.36 -15.58
CA ARG A 82 2.44 19.23 -15.62
C ARG A 82 3.59 19.50 -16.60
N LYS A 83 4.83 19.36 -16.14
CA LYS A 83 6.05 19.52 -16.98
C LYS A 83 6.67 18.19 -17.41
N VAL A 84 6.26 17.08 -16.82
CA VAL A 84 6.77 15.72 -17.07
C VAL A 84 5.57 14.79 -17.26
N GLU A 85 5.67 13.88 -18.24
CA GLU A 85 4.59 12.97 -18.65
C GLU A 85 4.33 11.82 -17.65
N GLU A 86 5.20 11.62 -16.65
CA GLU A 86 4.98 10.59 -15.64
C GLU A 86 3.72 10.90 -14.83
N ASP A 87 2.85 9.92 -14.72
CA ASP A 87 1.57 10.00 -14.04
C ASP A 87 1.67 9.63 -12.55
N GLU A 88 0.62 9.89 -11.79
CA GLU A 88 0.54 9.56 -10.38
C GLU A 88 0.62 8.05 -10.15
N GLN A 89 0.10 7.22 -11.07
CA GLN A 89 0.08 5.77 -10.95
C GLN A 89 1.49 5.19 -10.92
N SER A 90 2.40 5.68 -11.78
CA SER A 90 3.80 5.24 -11.80
C SER A 90 4.53 5.53 -10.48
N GLU A 91 4.20 6.63 -9.82
CA GLU A 91 4.75 6.97 -8.52
C GLU A 91 4.20 6.08 -7.40
N PHE A 92 2.89 5.75 -7.42
CA PHE A 92 2.31 4.79 -6.47
C PHE A 92 2.91 3.38 -6.63
N ILE A 93 3.13 2.91 -7.86
CA ILE A 93 3.85 1.65 -8.12
C ILE A 93 5.26 1.70 -7.50
N GLY A 94 5.94 2.83 -7.65
CA GLY A 94 7.24 3.05 -7.04
C GLY A 94 7.19 3.00 -5.51
N ILE A 95 6.19 3.61 -4.87
CA ILE A 95 5.98 3.56 -3.41
C ILE A 95 5.81 2.11 -2.95
N ILE A 96 4.96 1.32 -3.63
CA ILE A 96 4.75 -0.10 -3.33
C ILE A 96 6.09 -0.85 -3.39
N ASN A 97 6.80 -0.77 -4.51
CA ASN A 97 8.01 -1.55 -4.73
C ASN A 97 9.15 -1.16 -3.76
N TYR A 98 9.36 0.14 -3.50
CA TYR A 98 10.37 0.56 -2.52
C TYR A 98 9.99 0.21 -1.08
N SER A 99 8.69 0.21 -0.74
CA SER A 99 8.23 -0.24 0.58
C SER A 99 8.45 -1.75 0.79
N VAL A 100 8.22 -2.56 -0.24
CA VAL A 100 8.55 -4.00 -0.20
C VAL A 100 10.05 -4.22 -0.05
N MET A 101 10.89 -3.49 -0.81
CA MET A 101 12.35 -3.53 -0.65
C MET A 101 12.75 -3.16 0.79
N ALA A 102 12.10 -2.17 1.40
CA ALA A 102 12.37 -1.75 2.77
C ALA A 102 11.99 -2.84 3.78
N LEU A 103 10.87 -3.53 3.61
CA LEU A 103 10.49 -4.68 4.45
C LEU A 103 11.51 -5.81 4.34
N ILE A 104 11.99 -6.14 3.13
CA ILE A 104 13.04 -7.15 2.93
C ILE A 104 14.35 -6.71 3.61
N GLN A 105 14.72 -5.41 3.51
CA GLN A 105 15.93 -4.88 4.17
C GLN A 105 15.83 -4.91 5.70
N LEU A 106 14.63 -4.71 6.26
CA LEU A 106 14.42 -4.85 7.71
C LEU A 106 14.72 -6.26 8.21
N ASP A 107 14.34 -7.27 7.44
CA ASP A 107 14.52 -8.67 7.83
C ASP A 107 15.95 -9.17 7.55
N LYS A 108 16.48 -8.85 6.38
CA LYS A 108 17.79 -9.37 5.94
C LYS A 108 18.97 -8.49 6.31
N GLY A 109 18.73 -7.24 6.67
CA GLY A 109 19.79 -6.26 6.85
C GLY A 109 20.37 -5.76 5.51
N ILE A 110 21.34 -4.85 5.59
CA ILE A 110 22.06 -4.30 4.43
C ILE A 110 23.12 -5.29 3.98
N ALA A 111 23.27 -5.47 2.67
CA ALA A 111 24.35 -6.26 2.08
C ALA A 111 25.52 -5.36 1.61
N ASP A 112 26.73 -5.84 1.68
CA ASP A 112 27.90 -5.14 1.14
C ASP A 112 27.91 -5.12 -0.39
N GLN A 113 27.28 -6.12 -1.00
CA GLN A 113 27.07 -6.26 -2.44
C GLN A 113 25.73 -6.96 -2.71
N PRO A 114 25.16 -6.89 -3.94
CA PRO A 114 23.96 -7.66 -4.27
C PRO A 114 24.13 -9.14 -3.96
N ASP A 115 23.31 -9.66 -3.06
CA ASP A 115 23.41 -10.99 -2.44
C ASP A 115 22.19 -11.88 -2.70
N LEU A 116 21.26 -11.43 -3.55
CA LEU A 116 20.06 -12.18 -3.94
C LEU A 116 20.07 -12.42 -5.45
N ASN A 117 19.69 -13.63 -5.85
CA ASN A 117 19.32 -13.91 -7.23
C ASN A 117 17.85 -13.49 -7.49
N PRO A 118 17.40 -13.43 -8.76
CA PRO A 118 16.04 -13.00 -9.08
C PRO A 118 14.95 -13.88 -8.47
N GLU A 119 15.14 -15.20 -8.39
CA GLU A 119 14.17 -16.13 -7.83
C GLU A 119 14.00 -15.91 -6.33
N GLU A 120 15.09 -15.74 -5.60
CA GLU A 120 15.08 -15.44 -4.16
C GLU A 120 14.42 -14.07 -3.88
N ALA A 121 14.76 -13.07 -4.67
CA ALA A 121 14.22 -11.72 -4.50
C ALA A 121 12.71 -11.67 -4.73
N ILE A 122 12.20 -12.40 -5.74
CA ILE A 122 10.77 -12.46 -6.02
C ILE A 122 10.02 -13.26 -4.97
N ALA A 123 10.60 -14.34 -4.44
CA ALA A 123 9.99 -15.11 -3.35
C ALA A 123 9.83 -14.25 -2.10
N LEU A 124 10.84 -13.45 -1.74
CA LEU A 124 10.76 -12.48 -0.64
C LEU A 124 9.75 -11.36 -0.91
N TYR A 125 9.68 -10.88 -2.15
CA TYR A 125 8.68 -9.90 -2.55
C TYR A 125 7.26 -10.44 -2.33
N ASP A 126 6.99 -11.64 -2.83
CA ASP A 126 5.69 -12.29 -2.72
C ASP A 126 5.31 -12.56 -1.25
N GLU A 127 6.27 -12.98 -0.41
CA GLU A 127 6.08 -13.15 1.03
C GLU A 127 5.65 -11.83 1.71
N LYS A 128 6.38 -10.74 1.48
CA LYS A 128 6.07 -9.43 2.10
C LYS A 128 4.74 -8.84 1.62
N ILE A 129 4.39 -9.06 0.38
CA ILE A 129 3.08 -8.69 -0.15
C ILE A 129 1.95 -9.51 0.50
N GLN A 130 2.14 -10.84 0.65
CA GLN A 130 1.13 -11.68 1.28
C GLN A 130 0.89 -11.27 2.75
N GLU A 131 1.97 -11.08 3.54
CA GLU A 131 1.86 -10.56 4.92
C GLU A 131 1.10 -9.24 4.98
N THR A 132 1.38 -8.33 4.04
CA THR A 132 0.75 -7.01 3.98
C THR A 132 -0.72 -7.09 3.57
N LYS A 133 -1.05 -7.97 2.62
CA LYS A 133 -2.42 -8.25 2.19
C LYS A 133 -3.25 -8.85 3.32
N ASP A 134 -2.71 -9.82 4.04
CA ASP A 134 -3.39 -10.46 5.17
C ASP A 134 -3.72 -9.44 6.27
N LEU A 135 -2.79 -8.52 6.56
CA LEU A 135 -3.04 -7.41 7.49
C LEU A 135 -4.16 -6.49 6.98
N MET A 136 -4.17 -6.16 5.69
CA MET A 136 -5.22 -5.34 5.07
C MET A 136 -6.59 -6.04 5.15
N MET A 137 -6.66 -7.33 4.83
CA MET A 137 -7.91 -8.10 4.88
C MET A 137 -8.47 -8.14 6.30
N ASN A 138 -7.61 -8.32 7.32
CA ASN A 138 -8.03 -8.28 8.72
C ASN A 138 -8.57 -6.89 9.12
N LYS A 139 -7.90 -5.81 8.71
CA LYS A 139 -8.37 -4.43 8.95
C LYS A 139 -9.71 -4.16 8.24
N ASN A 140 -9.87 -4.59 7.00
CA ASN A 140 -11.12 -4.43 6.26
C ASN A 140 -12.28 -5.19 6.93
N HIS A 141 -12.01 -6.36 7.54
CA HIS A 141 -13.00 -7.07 8.31
C HIS A 141 -13.52 -6.23 9.50
N ASP A 142 -12.63 -5.55 10.21
CA ASP A 142 -12.97 -4.80 11.42
C ASP A 142 -13.58 -3.41 11.13
N TYR A 143 -13.12 -2.75 10.08
CA TYR A 143 -13.50 -1.35 9.76
C TYR A 143 -14.42 -1.23 8.55
N GLY A 144 -14.80 -2.35 7.91
CA GLY A 144 -15.41 -2.31 6.58
C GLY A 144 -14.40 -1.77 5.56
N GLU A 145 -14.83 -1.50 4.34
CA GLU A 145 -14.00 -0.94 3.28
C GLU A 145 -14.09 0.60 3.24
N ALA A 146 -13.95 1.25 4.40
CA ALA A 146 -14.07 2.71 4.52
C ALA A 146 -13.08 3.48 3.63
N TRP A 147 -11.97 2.86 3.23
CA TRP A 147 -11.00 3.43 2.29
C TRP A 147 -11.62 3.72 0.90
N ARG A 148 -12.70 3.03 0.51
CA ARG A 148 -13.38 3.26 -0.78
C ARG A 148 -14.00 4.65 -0.89
N ASP A 149 -14.37 5.25 0.24
CA ASP A 149 -14.92 6.61 0.30
C ASP A 149 -13.82 7.68 0.47
N MET A 150 -12.55 7.27 0.57
CA MET A 150 -11.44 8.19 0.70
C MET A 150 -11.02 8.76 -0.65
N ARG A 151 -10.60 10.02 -0.65
CA ARG A 151 -9.97 10.65 -1.82
C ARG A 151 -8.55 10.12 -2.00
N ILE A 152 -8.08 10.00 -3.24
CA ILE A 152 -6.69 9.64 -3.54
C ILE A 152 -5.72 10.62 -2.84
N SER A 153 -6.03 11.92 -2.81
CA SER A 153 -5.21 12.92 -2.09
C SER A 153 -5.10 12.64 -0.59
N SER A 154 -6.16 12.14 0.04
CA SER A 154 -6.12 11.75 1.45
C SER A 154 -5.24 10.52 1.67
N LEU A 155 -5.26 9.54 0.76
CA LEU A 155 -4.36 8.38 0.79
C LEU A 155 -2.90 8.83 0.64
N THR A 156 -2.61 9.79 -0.24
CA THR A 156 -1.28 10.40 -0.39
C THR A 156 -0.81 11.05 0.91
N ASP A 157 -1.67 11.83 1.58
CA ASP A 157 -1.34 12.48 2.85
C ASP A 157 -1.06 11.47 3.97
N LEU A 158 -1.81 10.36 4.01
CA LEU A 158 -1.54 9.27 4.96
C LEU A 158 -0.19 8.59 4.70
N ILE A 159 0.18 8.37 3.43
CA ILE A 159 1.50 7.85 3.08
C ILE A 159 2.59 8.81 3.57
N ILE A 160 2.46 10.12 3.32
CA ILE A 160 3.42 11.12 3.80
C ILE A 160 3.51 11.13 5.33
N GLN A 161 2.37 11.00 6.03
CA GLN A 161 2.36 10.92 7.49
C GLN A 161 3.13 9.69 8.00
N LYS A 162 2.94 8.52 7.37
CA LYS A 162 3.68 7.29 7.72
C LYS A 162 5.18 7.45 7.46
N LEU A 163 5.56 8.10 6.36
CA LEU A 163 6.97 8.41 6.06
C LEU A 163 7.61 9.30 7.13
N LEU A 164 6.92 10.35 7.58
CA LEU A 164 7.43 11.21 8.65
C LEU A 164 7.62 10.44 9.95
N ARG A 165 6.73 9.49 10.27
CA ARG A 165 6.87 8.59 11.42
C ARG A 165 8.10 7.69 11.27
N VAL A 166 8.29 7.07 10.10
CA VAL A 166 9.47 6.22 9.85
C VAL A 166 10.74 7.02 10.05
N LYS A 167 10.87 8.24 9.47
CA LYS A 167 12.03 9.11 9.64
C LYS A 167 12.31 9.42 11.11
N GLN A 168 11.27 9.73 11.90
CA GLN A 168 11.42 9.98 13.34
C GLN A 168 11.90 8.74 14.10
N ILE A 169 11.40 7.55 13.74
CA ILE A 169 11.84 6.29 14.37
C ILE A 169 13.30 5.99 13.98
N GLU A 170 13.69 6.21 12.73
CA GLU A 170 15.07 6.06 12.25
C GLU A 170 16.02 7.01 12.99
N ASP A 171 15.65 8.30 13.12
CA ASP A 171 16.42 9.31 13.86
C ASP A 171 16.57 8.94 15.35
N ASN A 172 15.55 8.30 15.93
CA ASN A 172 15.55 7.80 17.30
C ASN A 172 16.19 6.39 17.45
N LYS A 173 16.95 5.94 16.44
CA LYS A 173 17.63 4.63 16.43
C LYS A 173 16.68 3.45 16.66
N GLY A 174 15.49 3.52 16.07
CA GLY A 174 14.46 2.48 16.15
C GLY A 174 13.64 2.43 17.44
N LYS A 175 13.84 3.36 18.36
CA LYS A 175 13.13 3.38 19.64
C LYS A 175 11.77 4.06 19.50
N THR A 176 10.72 3.35 19.93
CA THR A 176 9.35 3.86 20.09
C THR A 176 8.86 3.65 21.51
N LEU A 177 7.96 4.51 22.00
CA LEU A 177 7.37 4.38 23.35
C LEU A 177 6.07 3.55 23.32
N VAL A 178 5.20 3.82 22.35
CA VAL A 178 3.85 3.20 22.21
C VAL A 178 3.45 2.93 20.79
N SER A 179 4.20 3.43 19.80
CA SER A 179 3.82 3.27 18.39
C SER A 179 4.31 1.94 17.81
N GLU A 180 3.60 1.49 16.79
CA GLU A 180 4.02 0.37 15.94
C GLU A 180 5.42 0.63 15.37
N GLY A 181 6.16 -0.45 15.13
CA GLY A 181 7.49 -0.39 14.56
C GLY A 181 7.51 0.11 13.10
N ILE A 182 8.70 0.22 12.53
CA ILE A 182 8.91 0.71 11.15
C ILE A 182 8.17 -0.18 10.13
N ALA A 183 8.18 -1.51 10.31
CA ALA A 183 7.57 -2.46 9.38
C ALA A 183 6.07 -2.18 9.15
N ALA A 184 5.30 -1.97 10.22
CA ALA A 184 3.88 -1.67 10.12
C ALA A 184 3.59 -0.38 9.33
N ASN A 185 4.47 0.62 9.42
CA ASN A 185 4.34 1.84 8.63
C ASN A 185 4.59 1.60 7.13
N TYR A 186 5.54 0.74 6.75
CA TYR A 186 5.73 0.36 5.35
C TYR A 186 4.56 -0.47 4.81
N GLN A 187 4.01 -1.40 5.60
CA GLN A 187 2.81 -2.16 5.23
C GLN A 187 1.61 -1.24 5.01
N ASP A 188 1.39 -0.26 5.88
CA ASP A 188 0.33 0.73 5.70
C ASP A 188 0.54 1.57 4.42
N MET A 189 1.78 1.99 4.11
CA MET A 189 2.08 2.72 2.87
C MET A 189 1.80 1.89 1.62
N ILE A 190 2.13 0.59 1.62
CA ILE A 190 1.77 -0.33 0.53
C ILE A 190 0.25 -0.36 0.37
N ASN A 191 -0.50 -0.58 1.45
CA ASN A 191 -1.96 -0.69 1.40
C ASN A 191 -2.62 0.60 0.91
N TYR A 192 -2.20 1.77 1.39
CA TYR A 192 -2.72 3.05 0.90
C TYR A 192 -2.40 3.29 -0.58
N ALA A 193 -1.21 2.91 -1.03
CA ALA A 193 -0.83 3.01 -2.43
C ALA A 193 -1.65 2.05 -3.32
N VAL A 194 -1.89 0.82 -2.87
CA VAL A 194 -2.77 -0.14 -3.56
C VAL A 194 -4.20 0.39 -3.64
N PHE A 195 -4.74 0.96 -2.56
CA PHE A 195 -6.08 1.55 -2.56
C PHE A 195 -6.19 2.70 -3.56
N ALA A 196 -5.17 3.56 -3.64
CA ALA A 196 -5.13 4.62 -4.65
C ALA A 196 -5.13 4.05 -6.09
N MET A 197 -4.38 2.98 -6.34
CA MET A 197 -4.34 2.30 -7.64
C MET A 197 -5.68 1.65 -7.99
N ILE A 198 -6.39 1.07 -7.02
CA ILE A 198 -7.75 0.54 -7.24
C ILE A 198 -8.70 1.67 -7.62
N HIS A 199 -8.64 2.83 -6.96
CA HIS A 199 -9.46 3.99 -7.33
C HIS A 199 -9.21 4.47 -8.76
N PHE A 200 -7.95 4.45 -9.24
CA PHE A 200 -7.66 4.77 -10.63
C PHE A 200 -8.28 3.76 -11.59
N SER A 201 -8.16 2.46 -11.33
CA SER A 201 -8.76 1.41 -12.16
C SER A 201 -10.28 1.54 -12.23
N GLU A 202 -10.94 1.77 -11.10
CA GLU A 202 -12.40 1.96 -11.04
C GLU A 202 -12.88 3.23 -11.76
N ALA A 203 -12.04 4.28 -11.79
CA ALA A 203 -12.37 5.51 -12.54
C ALA A 203 -12.26 5.32 -14.05
N GLU A 204 -11.32 4.50 -14.52
CA GLU A 204 -11.14 4.17 -15.93
C GLU A 204 -12.26 3.25 -16.46
N GLU A 205 -12.82 2.38 -15.62
CA GLU A 205 -13.91 1.46 -15.99
C GLU A 205 -15.29 2.13 -16.07
N LYS A 206 -15.47 3.31 -15.45
CA LYS A 206 -16.73 4.04 -15.51
C LYS A 206 -16.92 4.65 -16.91
N PRO A 207 -17.97 4.26 -17.69
CA PRO A 207 -18.23 4.88 -18.97
C PRO A 207 -18.43 6.39 -18.77
N VAL A 208 -17.74 7.20 -19.59
CA VAL A 208 -17.97 8.64 -19.65
C VAL A 208 -19.45 8.86 -19.93
N ALA A 209 -20.21 9.26 -18.92
CA ALA A 209 -21.59 9.67 -19.11
C ALA A 209 -21.60 10.84 -20.10
N LYS A 210 -22.17 10.59 -21.29
CA LYS A 210 -22.36 11.59 -22.34
C LYS A 210 -23.49 12.52 -21.99
#